data_2478a621e6f62e92e6b21766169c4d5b
#
_entry.id   2478a621e6f62e92e6b21766169c4d5b
#
_cell.length_a   1.000
_cell.length_b   1.000
_cell.length_c   1.000
_cell.angle_alpha   90.00
_cell.angle_beta   90.00
_cell.angle_gamma   90.00
#
_symmetry.space_group_name_H-M   'P 1'
#
loop_
_entity.id
_entity.type
_entity.pdbx_description
1 polymer ?
#
loop_
_entity_poly.entity_id
_entity_poly.type
_entity_poly.pdbx_seq_one_letter_code
_entity_poly.pdbx_strand_id
1 'polypeptide(L)'
;MRYITGLSGNSVLLAMVDKPRRRAEHDYKKKAEAQKRDNEAKRAAGRVDIDRERIVIRRYFKLEYKAASWKRSQRVIAKIEVSAEGTNIRFVVTKNKNNSAETTYRRYCGRGEMELWVKDLKYLKADRMSCNSYRANYFRLFLHAAAFVIAHRMKRTVFKGTEVERFTMDSIVRRIMLSAVHVVEKKTFIKISFSPHHRHLEEVVGALTRMAG
;
A
#
# COMPACT_ATOMS: atom_id res chain seq x y z
N MET A 1 -26.65 -5.61 8.45
CA MET A 1 -25.51 -5.47 7.55
C MET A 1 -24.44 -4.60 8.22
N ARG A 2 -23.16 -5.03 8.21
CA ARG A 2 -22.03 -4.26 8.74
C ARG A 2 -21.33 -3.59 7.58
N TYR A 3 -21.06 -2.30 7.68
CA TYR A 3 -20.36 -1.53 6.63
C TYR A 3 -19.33 -0.59 7.25
N ILE A 4 -18.35 -0.19 6.44
CA ILE A 4 -17.40 0.87 6.70
C ILE A 4 -17.28 1.66 5.40
N THR A 5 -17.54 2.98 5.44
CA THR A 5 -17.43 3.85 4.27
C THR A 5 -16.83 5.20 4.64
N GLY A 6 -16.17 5.86 3.68
CA GLY A 6 -15.68 7.22 3.85
C GLY A 6 -16.84 8.20 4.02
N LEU A 7 -16.61 9.23 4.82
CA LEU A 7 -17.53 10.33 5.04
C LEU A 7 -16.80 11.64 4.78
N SER A 8 -17.36 12.49 3.94
CA SER A 8 -16.82 13.82 3.70
C SER A 8 -16.92 14.67 4.96
N GLY A 9 -15.85 15.41 5.27
CA GLY A 9 -15.85 16.36 6.36
C GLY A 9 -16.82 17.51 6.11
N ASN A 10 -17.44 18.00 7.19
CA ASN A 10 -18.24 19.21 7.20
C ASN A 10 -17.94 20.04 8.45
N SER A 11 -18.48 21.26 8.54
CA SER A 11 -18.22 22.18 9.65
C SER A 11 -18.54 21.59 11.02
N VAL A 12 -19.62 20.82 11.14
CA VAL A 12 -20.03 20.16 12.40
C VAL A 12 -19.01 19.11 12.82
N LEU A 13 -18.63 18.21 11.92
CA LEU A 13 -17.63 17.17 12.18
C LEU A 13 -16.25 17.76 12.52
N LEU A 14 -15.84 18.83 11.82
CA LEU A 14 -14.60 19.53 12.11
C LEU A 14 -14.62 20.20 13.48
N ALA A 15 -15.75 20.83 13.86
CA ALA A 15 -15.93 21.41 15.21
C ALA A 15 -15.84 20.33 16.30
N MET A 16 -16.42 19.14 16.09
CA MET A 16 -16.35 18.03 17.05
C MET A 16 -14.92 17.53 17.31
N VAL A 17 -14.02 17.70 16.37
CA VAL A 17 -12.62 17.25 16.49
C VAL A 17 -11.62 18.40 16.70
N ASP A 18 -12.08 19.64 16.89
CA ASP A 18 -11.19 20.80 17.02
C ASP A 18 -10.25 20.67 18.23
N LYS A 19 -10.76 20.30 19.40
CA LYS A 19 -9.95 20.10 20.61
C LYS A 19 -8.90 18.99 20.44
N PRO A 20 -9.25 17.78 19.95
CA PRO A 20 -8.25 16.75 19.60
C PRO A 20 -7.24 17.19 18.53
N ARG A 21 -7.68 17.96 17.52
CA ARG A 21 -6.82 18.50 16.48
C ARG A 21 -5.73 19.40 17.07
N ARG A 22 -6.12 20.40 17.86
CA ARG A 22 -5.15 21.30 18.52
C ARG A 22 -4.14 20.56 19.38
N ARG A 23 -4.58 19.52 20.10
CA ARG A 23 -3.66 18.67 20.88
C ARG A 23 -2.66 17.95 19.99
N ALA A 24 -3.11 17.36 18.88
CA ALA A 24 -2.22 16.67 17.94
C ALA A 24 -1.20 17.63 17.29
N GLU A 25 -1.63 18.84 16.97
CA GLU A 25 -0.76 19.91 16.43
C GLU A 25 0.27 20.36 17.47
N HIS A 26 -0.12 20.50 18.73
CA HIS A 26 0.80 20.80 19.82
C HIS A 26 1.85 19.68 20.02
N ASP A 27 1.40 18.41 20.04
CA ASP A 27 2.28 17.25 20.16
C ASP A 27 3.29 17.18 19.00
N TYR A 28 2.84 17.51 17.79
CA TYR A 28 3.71 17.59 16.62
C TYR A 28 4.78 18.67 16.78
N LYS A 29 4.39 19.90 17.15
CA LYS A 29 5.33 21.01 17.37
C LYS A 29 6.39 20.65 18.40
N LYS A 30 5.96 20.09 19.54
CA LYS A 30 6.87 19.67 20.62
C LYS A 30 7.89 18.63 20.14
N LYS A 31 7.45 17.62 19.36
CA LYS A 31 8.35 16.60 18.82
C LYS A 31 9.29 17.17 17.75
N ALA A 32 8.80 18.03 16.88
CA ALA A 32 9.60 18.67 15.84
C ALA A 32 10.70 19.57 16.44
N GLU A 33 10.36 20.34 17.47
CA GLU A 33 11.34 21.16 18.20
C GLU A 33 12.38 20.31 18.92
N ALA A 34 11.96 19.21 19.57
CA ALA A 34 12.88 18.29 20.22
C ALA A 34 13.86 17.65 19.23
N GLN A 35 13.37 17.16 18.06
CA GLN A 35 14.23 16.61 17.01
C GLN A 35 15.20 17.66 16.45
N LYS A 36 14.72 18.90 16.27
CA LYS A 36 15.58 20.00 15.79
C LYS A 36 16.71 20.29 16.77
N ARG A 37 16.41 20.41 18.07
CA ARG A 37 17.42 20.65 19.13
C ARG A 37 18.43 19.50 19.20
N ASP A 38 17.97 18.24 19.15
CA ASP A 38 18.84 17.06 19.15
C ASP A 38 19.78 17.06 17.94
N ASN A 39 19.24 17.35 16.76
CA ASN A 39 20.03 17.45 15.53
C ASN A 39 21.05 18.60 15.55
N GLU A 40 20.70 19.75 16.15
CA GLU A 40 21.62 20.87 16.36
C GLU A 40 22.75 20.51 17.32
N ALA A 41 22.43 19.83 18.43
CA ALA A 41 23.43 19.33 19.38
C ALA A 41 24.37 18.29 18.73
N LYS A 42 23.84 17.36 17.94
CA LYS A 42 24.64 16.39 17.18
C LYS A 42 25.58 17.07 16.17
N ARG A 43 25.10 18.08 15.46
CA ARG A 43 25.93 18.87 14.54
C ARG A 43 27.05 19.61 15.27
N ALA A 44 26.75 20.25 16.39
CA ALA A 44 27.75 20.95 17.21
C ALA A 44 28.81 20.00 17.76
N ALA A 45 28.46 18.73 18.01
CA ALA A 45 29.37 17.66 18.44
C ALA A 45 30.12 16.97 17.28
N GLY A 46 30.02 17.47 16.05
CA GLY A 46 30.66 16.90 14.86
C GLY A 46 30.12 15.53 14.41
N ARG A 47 28.93 15.13 14.88
CA ARG A 47 28.32 13.86 14.50
C ARG A 47 27.62 13.93 13.15
N VAL A 48 27.69 12.85 12.36
CA VAL A 48 27.09 12.73 11.02
C VAL A 48 25.69 12.08 11.07
N ASP A 49 25.36 11.39 12.16
CA ASP A 49 24.08 10.67 12.36
C ASP A 49 22.92 11.61 12.75
N ILE A 50 22.55 12.47 11.84
CA ILE A 50 21.41 13.38 11.99
C ILE A 50 20.12 12.60 11.80
N ASP A 51 19.21 12.70 12.77
CA ASP A 51 17.88 12.11 12.65
C ASP A 51 17.06 12.86 11.59
N ARG A 52 16.78 12.16 10.47
CA ARG A 52 15.94 12.62 9.37
C ARG A 52 14.57 11.94 9.34
N GLU A 53 14.22 11.23 10.40
CA GLU A 53 12.95 10.53 10.46
C GLU A 53 11.78 11.53 10.36
N ARG A 54 10.84 11.22 9.50
CA ARG A 54 9.65 12.04 9.29
C ARG A 54 8.71 11.93 10.48
N ILE A 55 8.54 13.02 11.20
CA ILE A 55 7.59 13.08 12.32
C ILE A 55 6.17 13.10 11.76
N VAL A 56 5.35 12.15 12.22
CA VAL A 56 3.92 12.09 11.93
C VAL A 56 3.16 11.75 13.21
N ILE A 57 2.24 12.60 13.60
CA ILE A 57 1.32 12.35 14.72
C ILE A 57 0.01 11.86 14.16
N ARG A 58 -0.42 10.65 14.58
CA ARG A 58 -1.72 10.07 14.22
C ARG A 58 -2.57 9.88 15.46
N ARG A 59 -3.83 10.32 15.41
CA ARG A 59 -4.82 10.15 16.48
C ARG A 59 -6.15 9.70 15.88
N TYR A 60 -6.86 8.82 16.60
CA TYR A 60 -8.11 8.24 16.15
C TYR A 60 -9.16 8.46 17.23
N PHE A 61 -10.34 8.99 16.87
CA PHE A 61 -11.42 9.33 17.78
C PHE A 61 -12.72 8.70 17.33
N LYS A 62 -13.53 8.32 18.32
CA LYS A 62 -14.90 7.84 18.11
C LYS A 62 -15.84 9.02 18.33
N LEU A 63 -16.77 9.24 17.39
CA LEU A 63 -17.79 10.26 17.43
C LEU A 63 -19.15 9.63 17.18
N GLU A 64 -20.19 10.19 17.77
CA GLU A 64 -21.58 9.91 17.41
C GLU A 64 -22.08 11.10 16.61
N TYR A 65 -22.45 10.88 15.34
CA TYR A 65 -22.85 11.94 14.43
C TYR A 65 -24.15 11.55 13.71
N LYS A 66 -25.03 12.52 13.52
CA LYS A 66 -26.27 12.40 12.74
C LYS A 66 -26.30 13.51 11.69
N ALA A 67 -26.22 13.15 10.42
CA ALA A 67 -26.50 14.09 9.33
C ALA A 67 -27.99 14.40 9.26
N ALA A 68 -28.35 15.54 8.70
CA ALA A 68 -29.76 15.97 8.59
C ALA A 68 -30.62 14.91 7.85
N SER A 69 -30.07 14.28 6.82
CA SER A 69 -30.75 13.25 6.03
C SER A 69 -30.79 11.86 6.70
N TRP A 70 -30.12 11.66 7.83
CA TRP A 70 -30.06 10.34 8.45
C TRP A 70 -31.17 10.16 9.48
N LYS A 71 -31.84 9.01 9.45
CA LYS A 71 -32.88 8.67 10.43
C LYS A 71 -32.32 8.50 11.85
N ARG A 72 -31.05 8.04 11.98
CA ARG A 72 -30.42 7.72 13.27
C ARG A 72 -28.98 8.21 13.31
N SER A 73 -28.47 8.51 14.50
CA SER A 73 -27.05 8.71 14.76
C SER A 73 -26.23 7.49 14.35
N GLN A 74 -25.05 7.71 13.82
CA GLN A 74 -24.10 6.69 13.41
C GLN A 74 -22.76 6.93 14.08
N ARG A 75 -22.04 5.83 14.29
CA ARG A 75 -20.67 5.88 14.76
C ARG A 75 -19.76 6.38 13.64
N VAL A 76 -19.06 7.47 13.88
CA VAL A 76 -18.04 8.03 13.00
C VAL A 76 -16.67 7.90 13.66
N ILE A 77 -15.69 7.53 12.90
CA ILE A 77 -14.28 7.53 13.30
C ILE A 77 -13.59 8.69 12.61
N ALA A 78 -12.96 9.57 13.38
CA ALA A 78 -12.10 10.62 12.87
C ALA A 78 -10.63 10.18 12.98
N LYS A 79 -9.88 10.28 11.88
CA LYS A 79 -8.41 10.22 11.88
C LYS A 79 -7.88 11.63 11.76
N ILE A 80 -7.02 12.03 12.68
CA ILE A 80 -6.25 13.26 12.63
C ILE A 80 -4.80 12.89 12.41
N GLU A 81 -4.21 13.41 11.35
CA GLU A 81 -2.79 13.22 11.02
C GLU A 81 -2.13 14.59 10.87
N VAL A 82 -1.07 14.82 11.63
CA VAL A 82 -0.28 16.04 11.57
C VAL A 82 1.15 15.70 11.14
N SER A 83 1.62 16.38 10.13
CA SER A 83 2.96 16.22 9.56
C SER A 83 3.52 17.57 9.12
N ALA A 84 4.71 17.57 8.53
CA ALA A 84 5.32 18.77 7.94
C ALA A 84 4.45 19.39 6.82
N GLU A 85 3.59 18.59 6.19
CA GLU A 85 2.66 19.02 5.13
C GLU A 85 1.37 19.66 5.69
N GLY A 86 1.20 19.66 7.01
CA GLY A 86 0.03 20.21 7.69
C GLY A 86 -0.84 19.15 8.37
N THR A 87 -2.08 19.56 8.69
CA THR A 87 -3.07 18.72 9.36
C THR A 87 -4.08 18.14 8.37
N ASN A 88 -4.19 16.82 8.35
CA ASN A 88 -5.13 16.07 7.52
C ASN A 88 -6.17 15.37 8.42
N ILE A 89 -7.46 15.68 8.22
CA ILE A 89 -8.55 15.08 8.98
C ILE A 89 -9.44 14.30 8.02
N ARG A 90 -9.70 13.04 8.36
CA ARG A 90 -10.57 12.16 7.57
C ARG A 90 -11.59 11.47 8.47
N PHE A 91 -12.76 11.26 7.92
CA PHE A 91 -13.88 10.63 8.63
C PHE A 91 -14.32 9.35 7.93
N VAL A 92 -14.71 8.37 8.75
CA VAL A 92 -15.25 7.08 8.30
C VAL A 92 -16.46 6.76 9.15
N VAL A 93 -17.57 6.40 8.52
CA VAL A 93 -18.80 5.98 9.20
C VAL A 93 -18.92 4.46 9.20
N THR A 94 -19.41 3.90 10.31
CA THR A 94 -19.57 2.44 10.47
C THR A 94 -20.68 2.08 11.43
N LYS A 95 -21.34 0.95 11.17
CA LYS A 95 -22.23 0.28 12.14
C LYS A 95 -21.49 -0.65 13.12
N ASN A 96 -20.21 -0.96 12.86
CA ASN A 96 -19.46 -1.86 13.73
C ASN A 96 -19.06 -1.15 15.03
N LYS A 97 -19.59 -1.60 16.17
CA LYS A 97 -19.31 -1.02 17.49
C LYS A 97 -18.15 -1.69 18.23
N ASN A 98 -17.76 -2.90 17.84
CA ASN A 98 -16.87 -3.75 18.64
C ASN A 98 -15.36 -3.45 18.45
N ASN A 99 -14.98 -2.77 17.37
CA ASN A 99 -13.57 -2.51 17.08
C ASN A 99 -13.11 -1.16 17.64
N SER A 100 -11.80 -1.04 17.90
CA SER A 100 -11.18 0.26 18.21
C SER A 100 -11.34 1.23 17.03
N ALA A 101 -11.15 2.53 17.29
CA ALA A 101 -11.19 3.54 16.23
C ALA A 101 -10.10 3.29 15.19
N GLU A 102 -8.90 3.01 15.65
CA GLU A 102 -7.74 2.70 14.79
C GLU A 102 -7.95 1.46 13.94
N THR A 103 -8.38 0.33 14.55
CA THR A 103 -8.65 -0.91 13.82
C THR A 103 -9.73 -0.72 12.76
N THR A 104 -10.78 0.05 13.06
CA THR A 104 -11.84 0.37 12.11
C THR A 104 -11.30 1.18 10.93
N TYR A 105 -10.49 2.20 11.22
CA TYR A 105 -9.89 3.04 10.18
C TYR A 105 -8.90 2.24 9.33
N ARG A 106 -8.06 1.39 9.93
CA ARG A 106 -7.12 0.52 9.21
C ARG A 106 -7.84 -0.44 8.25
N ARG A 107 -8.97 -1.02 8.68
CA ARG A 107 -9.82 -1.84 7.80
C ARG A 107 -10.40 -1.05 6.63
N TYR A 108 -10.78 0.20 6.86
CA TYR A 108 -11.20 1.08 5.77
C TYR A 108 -10.08 1.34 4.76
N CYS A 109 -8.85 1.58 5.25
CA CYS A 109 -7.68 1.78 4.39
C CYS A 109 -7.35 0.54 3.55
N GLY A 110 -7.61 -0.68 4.04
CA GLY A 110 -7.46 -1.93 3.29
C GLY A 110 -8.26 -1.97 1.98
N ARG A 111 -9.30 -1.12 1.83
CA ARG A 111 -9.98 -0.92 0.55
C ARG A 111 -9.03 -0.42 -0.55
N GLY A 112 -8.05 0.42 -0.20
CA GLY A 112 -7.05 0.90 -1.16
C GLY A 112 -6.16 -0.20 -1.73
N GLU A 113 -5.97 -1.30 -1.00
CA GLU A 113 -5.22 -2.46 -1.50
C GLU A 113 -5.92 -3.11 -2.70
N MET A 114 -7.25 -3.14 -2.69
CA MET A 114 -8.03 -3.67 -3.81
C MET A 114 -7.80 -2.84 -5.08
N GLU A 115 -7.69 -1.52 -4.96
CA GLU A 115 -7.41 -0.63 -6.09
C GLU A 115 -6.00 -0.89 -6.67
N LEU A 116 -5.04 -1.18 -5.81
CA LEU A 116 -3.69 -1.59 -6.24
C LEU A 116 -3.72 -2.95 -6.94
N TRP A 117 -4.49 -3.92 -6.45
CA TRP A 117 -4.64 -5.21 -7.12
C TRP A 117 -5.32 -5.10 -8.48
N VAL A 118 -6.32 -4.22 -8.61
CA VAL A 118 -6.92 -3.93 -9.92
C VAL A 118 -5.90 -3.31 -10.88
N LYS A 119 -5.02 -2.42 -10.41
CA LYS A 119 -3.91 -1.89 -11.21
C LYS A 119 -2.94 -2.99 -11.65
N ASP A 120 -2.52 -3.85 -10.71
CA ASP A 120 -1.62 -4.96 -11.01
C ASP A 120 -2.24 -5.92 -12.04
N LEU A 121 -3.55 -6.20 -11.94
CA LEU A 121 -4.28 -7.00 -12.91
C LEU A 121 -4.30 -6.35 -14.30
N LYS A 122 -4.44 -5.02 -14.38
CA LYS A 122 -4.35 -4.26 -15.63
C LYS A 122 -2.94 -4.30 -16.24
N TYR A 123 -1.89 -4.28 -15.43
CA TYR A 123 -0.52 -4.48 -15.93
C TYR A 123 -0.32 -5.85 -16.58
N LEU A 124 -1.06 -6.87 -16.13
CA LEU A 124 -1.14 -8.18 -16.78
C LEU A 124 -2.09 -8.19 -18.00
N LYS A 125 -2.56 -7.04 -18.48
CA LYS A 125 -3.45 -6.87 -19.63
C LYS A 125 -4.84 -7.51 -19.50
N ALA A 126 -5.33 -7.68 -18.26
CA ALA A 126 -6.64 -8.27 -17.99
C ALA A 126 -7.83 -7.40 -18.44
N ASP A 127 -7.60 -6.11 -18.71
CA ASP A 127 -8.58 -5.17 -19.27
C ASP A 127 -8.77 -5.27 -20.79
N ARG A 128 -7.90 -6.04 -21.47
CA ARG A 128 -7.99 -6.23 -22.94
C ARG A 128 -8.94 -7.36 -23.29
N MET A 129 -10.22 -7.04 -23.40
CA MET A 129 -11.29 -7.95 -23.82
C MET A 129 -11.51 -7.85 -25.33
N SER A 130 -10.64 -8.49 -26.13
CA SER A 130 -10.61 -8.38 -27.60
C SER A 130 -11.27 -9.54 -28.35
N CYS A 131 -11.92 -10.47 -27.63
CA CYS A 131 -12.63 -11.57 -28.27
C CYS A 131 -14.08 -11.19 -28.62
N ASN A 132 -14.62 -11.71 -29.73
CA ASN A 132 -15.97 -11.42 -30.19
C ASN A 132 -17.07 -12.09 -29.34
N SER A 133 -16.73 -13.08 -28.50
CA SER A 133 -17.71 -13.76 -27.66
C SER A 133 -17.50 -13.48 -26.17
N TYR A 134 -18.59 -13.37 -25.42
CA TYR A 134 -18.57 -13.19 -23.98
C TYR A 134 -17.85 -14.34 -23.27
N ARG A 135 -18.11 -15.60 -23.69
CA ARG A 135 -17.47 -16.78 -23.09
C ARG A 135 -15.96 -16.78 -23.26
N ALA A 136 -15.47 -16.38 -24.43
CA ALA A 136 -14.02 -16.28 -24.69
C ALA A 136 -13.37 -15.19 -23.84
N ASN A 137 -14.01 -14.02 -23.71
CA ASN A 137 -13.53 -12.95 -22.83
C ASN A 137 -13.56 -13.35 -21.35
N TYR A 138 -14.60 -14.07 -20.92
CA TYR A 138 -14.70 -14.58 -19.55
C TYR A 138 -13.58 -15.58 -19.24
N PHE A 139 -13.32 -16.53 -20.15
CA PHE A 139 -12.21 -17.48 -20.01
C PHE A 139 -10.86 -16.76 -19.98
N ARG A 140 -10.67 -15.76 -20.85
CA ARG A 140 -9.47 -14.93 -20.85
C ARG A 140 -9.26 -14.20 -19.52
N LEU A 141 -10.31 -13.60 -18.97
CA LEU A 141 -10.26 -12.95 -17.65
C LEU A 141 -9.86 -13.96 -16.56
N PHE A 142 -10.37 -15.17 -16.62
CA PHE A 142 -10.01 -16.22 -15.68
C PHE A 142 -8.51 -16.60 -15.78
N LEU A 143 -7.96 -16.71 -16.99
CA LEU A 143 -6.53 -16.94 -17.17
C LEU A 143 -5.68 -15.78 -16.63
N HIS A 144 -6.10 -14.53 -16.83
CA HIS A 144 -5.42 -13.38 -16.25
C HIS A 144 -5.48 -13.37 -14.72
N ALA A 145 -6.61 -13.79 -14.14
CA ALA A 145 -6.73 -13.92 -12.68
C ALA A 145 -5.79 -15.01 -12.13
N ALA A 146 -5.68 -16.14 -12.82
CA ALA A 146 -4.73 -17.19 -12.46
C ALA A 146 -3.26 -16.70 -12.55
N ALA A 147 -2.90 -16.02 -13.63
CA ALA A 147 -1.57 -15.42 -13.82
C ALA A 147 -1.26 -14.39 -12.72
N PHE A 148 -2.25 -13.57 -12.32
CA PHE A 148 -2.12 -12.63 -11.23
C PHE A 148 -1.80 -13.32 -9.89
N VAL A 149 -2.53 -14.39 -9.55
CA VAL A 149 -2.28 -15.14 -8.31
C VAL A 149 -0.89 -15.76 -8.31
N ILE A 150 -0.47 -16.37 -9.43
CA ILE A 150 0.86 -16.96 -9.59
C ILE A 150 1.95 -15.90 -9.43
N ALA A 151 1.82 -14.77 -10.13
CA ALA A 151 2.80 -13.68 -10.08
C ALA A 151 2.91 -13.07 -8.67
N HIS A 152 1.79 -12.85 -7.98
CA HIS A 152 1.80 -12.39 -6.59
C HIS A 152 2.40 -13.40 -5.63
N ARG A 153 2.10 -14.69 -5.80
CA ARG A 153 2.71 -15.75 -4.99
C ARG A 153 4.22 -15.81 -5.23
N MET A 154 4.65 -15.81 -6.47
CA MET A 154 6.08 -15.80 -6.84
C MET A 154 6.80 -14.61 -6.19
N LYS A 155 6.23 -13.40 -6.26
CA LYS A 155 6.76 -12.21 -5.61
C LYS A 155 6.99 -12.40 -4.11
N ARG A 156 6.02 -13.01 -3.40
CA ARG A 156 6.06 -13.18 -1.94
C ARG A 156 6.86 -14.37 -1.46
N THR A 157 7.08 -15.38 -2.28
CA THR A 157 7.80 -16.60 -1.90
C THR A 157 9.19 -16.64 -2.52
N VAL A 158 9.27 -16.54 -3.84
CA VAL A 158 10.51 -16.73 -4.61
C VAL A 158 11.44 -15.52 -4.49
N PHE A 159 10.87 -14.31 -4.55
CA PHE A 159 11.63 -13.05 -4.43
C PHE A 159 11.62 -12.46 -3.01
N LYS A 160 11.17 -13.22 -2.02
CA LYS A 160 11.15 -12.78 -0.62
C LYS A 160 12.55 -12.34 -0.15
N GLY A 161 12.63 -11.15 0.47
CA GLY A 161 13.87 -10.59 0.98
C GLY A 161 14.77 -9.93 -0.07
N THR A 162 14.39 -9.95 -1.36
CA THR A 162 15.12 -9.26 -2.43
C THR A 162 14.49 -7.89 -2.75
N GLU A 163 15.20 -7.05 -3.52
CA GLU A 163 14.66 -5.78 -4.03
C GLU A 163 13.39 -6.02 -4.88
N VAL A 164 13.33 -7.12 -5.62
CA VAL A 164 12.22 -7.49 -6.50
C VAL A 164 10.90 -7.70 -5.73
N GLU A 165 10.95 -8.09 -4.47
CA GLU A 165 9.75 -8.19 -3.61
C GLU A 165 8.99 -6.86 -3.50
N ARG A 166 9.69 -5.73 -3.60
CA ARG A 166 9.10 -4.38 -3.50
C ARG A 166 8.61 -3.83 -4.83
N PHE A 167 8.90 -4.49 -5.94
CA PHE A 167 8.51 -4.03 -7.27
C PHE A 167 6.99 -4.06 -7.47
N THR A 168 6.49 -3.12 -8.28
CA THR A 168 5.13 -3.20 -8.81
C THR A 168 5.04 -4.35 -9.81
N MET A 169 3.84 -4.83 -10.11
CA MET A 169 3.64 -5.90 -11.11
C MET A 169 4.16 -5.48 -12.49
N ASP A 170 3.97 -4.22 -12.88
CA ASP A 170 4.55 -3.67 -14.12
C ASP A 170 6.09 -3.80 -14.16
N SER A 171 6.76 -3.46 -13.04
CA SER A 171 8.22 -3.59 -12.94
C SER A 171 8.68 -5.05 -13.02
N ILE A 172 7.96 -5.98 -12.41
CA ILE A 172 8.26 -7.42 -12.50
C ILE A 172 8.13 -7.90 -13.94
N VAL A 173 7.02 -7.55 -14.60
CA VAL A 173 6.80 -7.92 -16.00
C VAL A 173 7.92 -7.38 -16.89
N ARG A 174 8.21 -6.08 -16.81
CA ARG A 174 9.16 -5.41 -17.71
C ARG A 174 10.63 -5.77 -17.44
N ARG A 175 11.01 -5.91 -16.16
CA ARG A 175 12.43 -6.04 -15.78
C ARG A 175 12.84 -7.47 -15.53
N ILE A 176 11.88 -8.37 -15.26
CA ILE A 176 12.16 -9.77 -14.95
C ILE A 176 11.61 -10.69 -16.05
N MET A 177 10.28 -10.64 -16.31
CA MET A 177 9.62 -11.58 -17.22
C MET A 177 9.94 -11.32 -18.69
N LEU A 178 10.14 -10.06 -19.09
CA LEU A 178 10.50 -9.67 -20.47
C LEU A 178 12.00 -9.53 -20.68
N SER A 179 12.82 -10.10 -19.81
CA SER A 179 14.27 -10.12 -19.99
C SER A 179 14.66 -10.94 -21.23
N ALA A 180 15.61 -10.41 -22.01
CA ALA A 180 16.17 -11.12 -23.12
C ALA A 180 17.05 -12.28 -22.62
N VAL A 181 16.79 -13.47 -23.11
CA VAL A 181 17.52 -14.70 -22.77
C VAL A 181 17.92 -15.48 -24.04
N HIS A 182 19.02 -16.17 -23.98
CA HIS A 182 19.40 -17.15 -25.01
C HIS A 182 18.98 -18.52 -24.52
N VAL A 183 18.13 -19.21 -25.29
CA VAL A 183 17.64 -20.55 -24.97
C VAL A 183 18.23 -21.57 -25.91
N VAL A 184 18.83 -22.60 -25.33
CA VAL A 184 19.34 -23.77 -26.08
C VAL A 184 18.63 -25.01 -25.56
N GLU A 185 17.84 -25.62 -26.42
CA GLU A 185 17.19 -26.90 -26.14
C GLU A 185 18.08 -28.07 -26.55
N LYS A 186 18.30 -29.00 -25.63
CA LYS A 186 19.01 -30.27 -25.84
C LYS A 186 18.13 -31.43 -25.44
N LYS A 187 18.46 -32.66 -25.85
CA LYS A 187 17.64 -33.87 -25.57
C LYS A 187 17.29 -34.07 -24.09
N THR A 188 18.16 -33.66 -23.17
CA THR A 188 18.03 -33.95 -21.74
C THR A 188 17.84 -32.71 -20.88
N PHE A 189 18.06 -31.50 -21.41
CA PHE A 189 17.90 -30.26 -20.64
C PHE A 189 17.70 -29.04 -21.54
N ILE A 190 17.12 -27.99 -20.97
CA ILE A 190 17.02 -26.66 -21.59
C ILE A 190 17.98 -25.74 -20.86
N LYS A 191 18.94 -25.15 -21.61
CA LYS A 191 19.85 -24.14 -21.07
C LYS A 191 19.30 -22.75 -21.34
N ILE A 192 19.07 -21.98 -20.29
CA ILE A 192 18.66 -20.57 -20.35
C ILE A 192 19.84 -19.73 -19.88
N SER A 193 20.31 -18.84 -20.73
CA SER A 193 21.43 -17.94 -20.43
C SER A 193 20.94 -16.50 -20.46
N PHE A 194 21.06 -15.78 -19.34
CA PHE A 194 20.78 -14.36 -19.22
C PHE A 194 22.00 -13.54 -19.65
N SER A 195 21.77 -12.28 -20.05
CA SER A 195 22.85 -11.33 -20.24
C SER A 195 23.63 -11.15 -18.93
N PRO A 196 24.99 -11.18 -18.96
CA PRO A 196 25.79 -10.91 -17.76
C PRO A 196 25.59 -9.48 -17.20
N HIS A 197 25.07 -8.56 -18.01
CA HIS A 197 24.74 -7.20 -17.61
C HIS A 197 23.29 -7.02 -17.17
N HIS A 198 22.54 -8.11 -16.97
CA HIS A 198 21.17 -8.01 -16.49
C HIS A 198 21.16 -7.49 -15.03
N ARG A 199 20.50 -6.35 -14.81
CA ARG A 199 20.54 -5.61 -13.53
C ARG A 199 20.10 -6.45 -12.30
N HIS A 200 19.23 -7.43 -12.50
CA HIS A 200 18.66 -8.27 -11.43
C HIS A 200 19.03 -9.74 -11.64
N LEU A 201 20.25 -10.02 -12.19
CA LEU A 201 20.69 -11.37 -12.50
C LEU A 201 20.75 -12.26 -11.25
N GLU A 202 21.33 -11.75 -10.18
CA GLU A 202 21.49 -12.49 -8.92
C GLU A 202 20.14 -12.88 -8.31
N GLU A 203 19.17 -11.95 -8.30
CA GLU A 203 17.83 -12.21 -7.78
C GLU A 203 17.09 -13.24 -8.64
N VAL A 204 17.23 -13.18 -9.97
CA VAL A 204 16.59 -14.13 -10.88
C VAL A 204 17.21 -15.52 -10.74
N VAL A 205 18.54 -15.62 -10.73
CA VAL A 205 19.24 -16.91 -10.54
C VAL A 205 18.91 -17.50 -9.17
N GLY A 206 18.99 -16.71 -8.10
CA GLY A 206 18.60 -17.14 -6.76
C GLY A 206 17.13 -17.55 -6.65
N ALA A 207 16.24 -16.91 -7.42
CA ALA A 207 14.83 -17.28 -7.53
C ALA A 207 14.66 -18.65 -8.21
N LEU A 208 15.32 -18.87 -9.34
CA LEU A 208 15.29 -20.15 -10.06
C LEU A 208 15.84 -21.30 -9.22
N THR A 209 16.94 -21.07 -8.48
CA THR A 209 17.51 -22.06 -7.56
C THR A 209 16.52 -22.44 -6.46
N ARG A 210 15.81 -21.46 -5.87
CA ARG A 210 14.77 -21.72 -4.85
C ARG A 210 13.54 -22.46 -5.39
N MET A 211 13.27 -22.37 -6.67
CA MET A 211 12.17 -23.10 -7.32
C MET A 211 12.54 -24.54 -7.70
N ALA A 212 13.83 -24.82 -7.86
CA ALA A 212 14.32 -26.14 -8.27
C ALA A 212 14.58 -27.10 -7.09
N GLY A 213 14.67 -26.58 -5.85
CA GLY A 213 14.79 -27.38 -4.62
C GLY A 213 13.50 -27.45 -3.85
#